data_dd6bd76423e9d0a80cf784d2077043ab
#
_entry.id   dd6bd76423e9d0a80cf784d2077043ab
#
_cell.length_a   1.000
_cell.length_b   1.000
_cell.length_c   1.000
_cell.angle_alpha   90.00
_cell.angle_beta   90.00
_cell.angle_gamma   90.00
#
_symmetry.space_group_name_H-M   'P 1'
#
loop_
_entity.id
_entity.type
_entity.pdbx_description
1 polymer ?
#
loop_
_entity_poly.entity_id
_entity_poly.type
_entity_poly.pdbx_seq_one_letter_code
_entity_poly.pdbx_strand_id
1 'polypeptide(L)'
;MTWLYLILAIIGEVVGTTALKASDGFSKWGYGGISILAYAIAFYLLSIVLKTMSVGVAYAIWSGVGVAFVTLIGIVVFGQKLDVFGYLGIALIVSGVAVLNLLSGSATH
;
A
#
# COMPACT_ATOMS: atom_id res chain seq x y z
N MET A 1 -10.84 15.23 -3.79
CA MET A 1 -10.18 14.23 -4.68
C MET A 1 -8.90 13.65 -4.11
N THR A 2 -8.38 14.21 -3.01
CA THR A 2 -7.16 13.71 -2.36
C THR A 2 -7.26 12.23 -2.00
N TRP A 3 -8.40 11.80 -1.43
CA TRP A 3 -8.59 10.41 -1.06
C TRP A 3 -8.61 9.47 -2.26
N LEU A 4 -9.18 9.93 -3.38
CA LEU A 4 -9.17 9.14 -4.62
C LEU A 4 -7.74 8.94 -5.12
N TYR A 5 -6.93 9.99 -5.13
CA TYR A 5 -5.53 9.87 -5.54
C TYR A 5 -4.74 8.98 -4.60
N LEU A 6 -5.00 9.07 -3.29
CA LEU A 6 -4.34 8.20 -2.32
C LEU A 6 -4.70 6.73 -2.56
N ILE A 7 -5.97 6.43 -2.77
CA ILE A 7 -6.43 5.07 -3.05
C ILE A 7 -5.78 4.53 -4.33
N LEU A 8 -5.75 5.34 -5.40
CA LEU A 8 -5.13 4.94 -6.65
C LEU A 8 -3.62 4.72 -6.49
N ALA A 9 -2.96 5.55 -5.69
CA ALA A 9 -1.54 5.37 -5.38
C ALA A 9 -1.29 4.07 -4.65
N ILE A 10 -2.12 3.75 -3.67
CA ILE A 10 -2.00 2.49 -2.92
C ILE A 10 -2.24 1.29 -3.83
N ILE A 11 -3.25 1.35 -4.71
CA ILE A 11 -3.49 0.29 -5.69
C ILE A 11 -2.29 0.11 -6.60
N GLY A 12 -1.71 1.20 -7.09
CA GLY A 12 -0.51 1.14 -7.94
C GLY A 12 0.67 0.51 -7.20
N GLU A 13 0.86 0.86 -5.94
CA GLU A 13 1.92 0.27 -5.12
C GLU A 13 1.69 -1.23 -4.91
N VAL A 14 0.46 -1.63 -4.61
CA VAL A 14 0.12 -3.04 -4.41
C VAL A 14 0.36 -3.84 -5.70
N VAL A 15 -0.05 -3.30 -6.84
CA VAL A 15 0.22 -3.92 -8.15
C VAL A 15 1.73 -4.02 -8.37
N GLY A 16 2.46 -2.95 -8.09
CA GLY A 16 3.91 -2.91 -8.25
C GLY A 16 4.61 -3.96 -7.40
N THR A 17 4.23 -4.06 -6.13
CA THR A 17 4.83 -5.03 -5.21
C THR A 17 4.49 -6.46 -5.61
N THR A 18 3.25 -6.71 -6.03
CA THR A 18 2.84 -8.04 -6.50
C THR A 18 3.62 -8.43 -7.76
N ALA A 19 3.74 -7.52 -8.71
CA ALA A 19 4.52 -7.76 -9.92
C ALA A 19 6.00 -7.95 -9.62
N LEU A 20 6.53 -7.21 -8.64
CA LEU A 20 7.92 -7.35 -8.20
C LEU A 20 8.18 -8.75 -7.67
N LYS A 21 7.28 -9.27 -6.84
CA LYS A 21 7.37 -10.64 -6.34
C LYS A 21 7.31 -11.64 -7.51
N ALA A 22 6.38 -11.44 -8.43
CA ALA A 22 6.20 -12.32 -9.58
C ALA A 22 7.37 -12.25 -10.55
N SER A 23 8.15 -11.16 -10.56
CA SER A 23 9.29 -10.99 -11.45
C SER A 23 10.49 -11.87 -11.09
N ASP A 24 10.49 -12.45 -9.90
CA ASP A 24 11.56 -13.32 -9.41
C ASP A 24 12.93 -12.63 -9.54
N GLY A 25 13.10 -11.50 -8.85
CA GLY A 25 14.33 -10.72 -8.88
C GLY A 25 14.59 -10.03 -10.22
N PHE A 26 13.51 -9.64 -10.92
CA PHE A 26 13.56 -9.04 -12.25
C PHE A 26 14.06 -9.99 -13.36
N SER A 27 14.10 -11.29 -13.07
CA SER A 27 14.42 -12.27 -14.10
C SER A 27 13.31 -12.39 -15.17
N LYS A 28 12.07 -12.05 -14.79
CA LYS A 28 10.92 -12.02 -15.70
C LYS A 28 10.60 -10.58 -16.09
N TRP A 29 11.09 -10.18 -17.26
CA TRP A 29 11.04 -8.77 -17.69
C TRP A 29 9.63 -8.18 -17.77
N GLY A 30 8.62 -8.98 -18.15
CA GLY A 30 7.25 -8.50 -18.21
C GLY A 30 6.75 -8.03 -16.87
N TYR A 31 6.93 -8.82 -15.82
CA TYR A 31 6.53 -8.45 -14.48
C TYR A 31 7.38 -7.32 -13.91
N GLY A 32 8.69 -7.35 -14.20
CA GLY A 32 9.58 -6.27 -13.78
C GLY A 32 9.17 -4.93 -14.38
N GLY A 33 8.81 -4.91 -15.66
CA GLY A 33 8.33 -3.70 -16.32
C GLY A 33 7.02 -3.18 -15.72
N ILE A 34 6.07 -4.07 -15.43
CA ILE A 34 4.81 -3.73 -14.78
C ILE A 34 5.08 -3.12 -13.40
N SER A 35 6.00 -3.72 -12.65
CA SER A 35 6.36 -3.22 -11.32
C SER A 35 6.87 -1.78 -11.38
N ILE A 36 7.82 -1.52 -12.27
CA ILE A 36 8.40 -0.17 -12.41
C ILE A 36 7.34 0.85 -12.80
N LEU A 37 6.50 0.51 -13.77
CA LEU A 37 5.44 1.41 -14.23
C LEU A 37 4.43 1.69 -13.12
N ALA A 38 4.00 0.65 -12.41
CA ALA A 38 3.03 0.78 -11.33
C ALA A 38 3.58 1.66 -10.20
N TYR A 39 4.85 1.48 -9.81
CA TYR A 39 5.47 2.32 -8.80
C TYR A 39 5.60 3.78 -9.27
N ALA A 40 5.96 4.00 -10.53
CA ALA A 40 6.07 5.35 -11.05
C ALA A 40 4.73 6.09 -10.97
N ILE A 41 3.65 5.43 -11.35
CA ILE A 41 2.31 6.00 -11.26
C ILE A 41 1.93 6.24 -9.79
N ALA A 42 2.21 5.27 -8.91
CA ALA A 42 1.89 5.39 -7.49
C ALA A 42 2.59 6.59 -6.85
N PHE A 43 3.88 6.77 -7.10
CA PHE A 43 4.63 7.87 -6.52
C PHE A 43 4.23 9.22 -7.12
N TYR A 44 3.88 9.26 -8.40
CA TYR A 44 3.34 10.47 -9.00
C TYR A 44 2.04 10.90 -8.30
N LEU A 45 1.11 9.97 -8.13
CA LEU A 45 -0.15 10.24 -7.44
C LEU A 45 0.08 10.65 -5.99
N LEU A 46 1.02 10.01 -5.30
CA LEU A 46 1.37 10.38 -3.94
C LEU A 46 1.88 11.82 -3.87
N SER A 47 2.66 12.26 -4.85
CA SER A 47 3.15 13.64 -4.86
C SER A 47 2.01 14.65 -4.90
N ILE A 48 0.92 14.30 -5.58
CA ILE A 48 -0.28 15.14 -5.61
C ILE A 48 -1.00 15.12 -4.25
N VAL A 49 -1.12 13.93 -3.65
CA VAL A 49 -1.74 13.77 -2.33
C VAL A 49 -1.04 14.62 -1.28
N LEU A 50 0.29 14.69 -1.32
CA LEU A 50 1.08 15.42 -0.33
C LEU A 50 0.91 16.95 -0.41
N LYS A 51 0.24 17.45 -1.44
CA LYS A 51 -0.10 18.89 -1.50
C LYS A 51 -1.19 19.27 -0.48
N THR A 52 -2.03 18.31 -0.08
CA THR A 52 -3.18 18.58 0.78
C THR A 52 -3.21 17.75 2.06
N MET A 53 -2.39 16.71 2.16
CA MET A 53 -2.36 15.81 3.30
C MET A 53 -0.96 15.79 3.90
N SER A 54 -0.86 15.74 5.23
CA SER A 54 0.44 15.67 5.88
C SER A 54 1.19 14.39 5.49
N VAL A 55 2.51 14.48 5.39
CA VAL A 55 3.35 13.35 4.98
C VAL A 55 3.19 12.17 5.93
N GLY A 56 3.19 12.44 7.24
CA GLY A 56 3.08 11.39 8.24
C GLY A 56 1.76 10.62 8.15
N VAL A 57 0.66 11.34 8.02
CA VAL A 57 -0.66 10.73 7.93
C VAL A 57 -0.83 9.97 6.62
N ALA A 58 -0.45 10.57 5.50
CA ALA A 58 -0.54 9.91 4.19
C ALA A 58 0.28 8.62 4.19
N TYR A 59 1.48 8.66 4.74
CA TYR A 59 2.36 7.50 4.78
C TYR A 59 1.82 6.42 5.71
N ALA A 60 1.27 6.80 6.87
CA ALA A 60 0.67 5.84 7.80
C ALA A 60 -0.51 5.11 7.16
N ILE A 61 -1.40 5.84 6.49
CA ILE A 61 -2.55 5.25 5.81
C ILE A 61 -2.08 4.35 4.67
N TRP A 62 -1.16 4.83 3.84
CA TRP A 62 -0.60 4.05 2.74
C TRP A 62 0.01 2.76 3.27
N SER A 63 0.89 2.86 4.28
CA SER A 63 1.55 1.68 4.84
C SER A 63 0.56 0.69 5.41
N GLY A 64 -0.43 1.16 6.19
CA GLY A 64 -1.42 0.27 6.79
C GLY A 64 -2.28 -0.44 5.76
N VAL A 65 -2.88 0.31 4.86
CA VAL A 65 -3.74 -0.26 3.82
C VAL A 65 -2.93 -1.10 2.84
N GLY A 66 -1.76 -0.61 2.42
CA GLY A 66 -0.90 -1.33 1.51
C GLY A 66 -0.40 -2.65 2.09
N VAL A 67 0.04 -2.65 3.35
CA VAL A 67 0.49 -3.87 4.03
C VAL A 67 -0.65 -4.88 4.10
N ALA A 68 -1.87 -4.44 4.44
CA ALA A 68 -3.02 -5.33 4.52
C ALA A 68 -3.30 -5.99 3.16
N PHE A 69 -3.32 -5.21 2.08
CA PHE A 69 -3.59 -5.74 0.74
C PHE A 69 -2.46 -6.63 0.24
N VAL A 70 -1.20 -6.22 0.41
CA VAL A 70 -0.05 -7.02 -0.03
C VAL A 70 -0.01 -8.35 0.73
N THR A 71 -0.29 -8.33 2.03
CA THR A 71 -0.34 -9.54 2.83
C THR A 71 -1.45 -10.48 2.36
N LEU A 72 -2.63 -9.93 2.09
CA LEU A 72 -3.75 -10.71 1.58
C LEU A 72 -3.41 -11.37 0.24
N ILE A 73 -2.82 -10.61 -0.67
CA ILE A 73 -2.40 -11.13 -1.97
C ILE A 73 -1.33 -12.21 -1.79
N GLY A 74 -0.38 -11.99 -0.88
CA GLY A 74 0.66 -12.99 -0.58
C GLY A 74 0.06 -14.30 -0.12
N ILE A 75 -0.96 -14.25 0.74
CA ILE A 75 -1.65 -15.45 1.22
C ILE A 75 -2.42 -16.14 0.09
N VAL A 76 -3.20 -15.37 -0.67
CA VAL A 76 -4.15 -15.92 -1.65
C VAL A 76 -3.44 -16.35 -2.93
N VAL A 77 -2.55 -15.52 -3.46
CA VAL A 77 -1.93 -15.75 -4.77
C VAL A 77 -0.65 -16.57 -4.66
N PHE A 78 0.20 -16.25 -3.68
CA PHE A 78 1.52 -16.87 -3.55
C PHE A 78 1.57 -17.99 -2.52
N GLY A 79 0.46 -18.29 -1.85
CA GLY A 79 0.39 -19.37 -0.88
C GLY A 79 1.20 -19.13 0.39
N GLN A 80 1.54 -17.90 0.68
CA GLN A 80 2.27 -17.55 1.91
C GLN A 80 1.40 -17.80 3.13
N LYS A 81 2.03 -18.07 4.26
CA LYS A 81 1.32 -18.35 5.50
C LYS A 81 1.70 -17.33 6.57
N LEU A 82 0.74 -16.98 7.39
CA LEU A 82 0.91 -16.03 8.46
C LEU A 82 0.53 -16.70 9.76
N ASP A 83 1.35 -16.57 10.79
CA ASP A 83 1.03 -17.10 12.11
C ASP A 83 0.10 -16.15 12.88
N VAL A 84 -0.27 -16.52 14.11
CA VAL A 84 -1.18 -15.74 14.94
C VAL A 84 -0.63 -14.34 15.19
N PHE A 85 0.67 -14.22 15.45
CA PHE A 85 1.30 -12.93 15.71
C PHE A 85 1.32 -12.06 14.45
N GLY A 86 1.46 -12.67 13.29
CA GLY A 86 1.37 -11.95 12.02
C GLY A 86 -0.02 -11.35 11.82
N TYR A 87 -1.07 -12.14 12.03
CA TYR A 87 -2.44 -11.63 11.95
C TYR A 87 -2.69 -10.54 12.99
N LEU A 88 -2.20 -10.71 14.20
CA LEU A 88 -2.34 -9.70 15.26
C LEU A 88 -1.65 -8.38 14.86
N GLY A 89 -0.43 -8.47 14.33
CA GLY A 89 0.31 -7.29 13.91
C GLY A 89 -0.41 -6.53 12.79
N ILE A 90 -0.91 -7.24 11.79
CA ILE A 90 -1.68 -6.62 10.71
C ILE A 90 -2.95 -5.97 11.25
N ALA A 91 -3.65 -6.64 12.17
CA ALA A 91 -4.85 -6.08 12.78
C ALA A 91 -4.55 -4.79 13.54
N LEU A 92 -3.42 -4.72 14.25
CA LEU A 92 -3.01 -3.50 14.95
C LEU A 92 -2.70 -2.35 13.98
N ILE A 93 -2.03 -2.64 12.87
CA ILE A 93 -1.72 -1.64 11.84
C ILE A 93 -3.03 -1.10 11.25
N VAL A 94 -3.93 -1.97 10.85
CA VAL A 94 -5.22 -1.57 10.26
C VAL A 94 -6.05 -0.77 11.26
N SER A 95 -6.05 -1.19 12.52
CA SER A 95 -6.75 -0.46 13.59
C SER A 95 -6.17 0.94 13.78
N GLY A 96 -4.84 1.07 13.72
CA GLY A 96 -4.19 2.38 13.80
C GLY A 96 -4.59 3.30 12.65
N VAL A 97 -4.66 2.77 11.44
CA VAL A 97 -5.13 3.53 10.27
C VAL A 97 -6.58 3.97 10.46
N ALA A 98 -7.44 3.09 10.97
CA ALA A 98 -8.83 3.43 11.23
C ALA A 98 -8.95 4.55 12.27
N VAL A 99 -8.15 4.51 13.32
CA VAL A 99 -8.13 5.57 14.33
C VAL A 99 -7.71 6.90 13.71
N LEU A 100 -6.67 6.90 12.89
CA LEU A 100 -6.23 8.13 12.20
C LEU A 100 -7.32 8.70 11.32
N ASN A 101 -8.00 7.84 10.57
CA ASN A 101 -8.99 8.27 9.59
C ASN A 101 -10.29 8.72 10.23
N LEU A 102 -10.76 8.02 11.27
CA LEU A 102 -12.08 8.24 11.84
C LEU A 102 -12.06 9.16 13.05
N LEU A 103 -11.01 9.16 13.83
CA LEU A 103 -10.97 9.82 15.13
C LEU A 103 -10.01 11.00 15.20
N SER A 104 -8.96 10.99 14.38
CA SER A 104 -7.97 12.07 14.42
C SER A 104 -8.33 13.20 13.49
N GLY A 105 -8.23 14.43 13.96
CA GLY A 105 -8.37 15.61 13.12
C GLY A 105 -7.19 15.85 12.20
N SER A 106 -6.10 15.07 12.33
CA SER A 106 -4.89 15.21 11.50
C SER A 106 -5.04 14.60 10.12
N ALA A 107 -6.03 13.72 9.90
CA ALA A 107 -6.09 12.89 8.71
C ALA A 107 -6.30 13.68 7.41
N THR A 108 -7.00 14.80 7.46
CA THR A 108 -7.39 15.54 6.25
C THR A 108 -6.90 16.99 6.25
N HIS A 109 -5.89 17.30 7.03
CA HIS A 109 -5.44 18.70 7.17
C HIS A 109 -3.97 18.90 6.90
#